data_98d7f70781854e58b338874b414ead9b
#
_entry.id   98d7f70781854e58b338874b414ead9b
#
_cell.length_a   1.000
_cell.length_b   1.000
_cell.length_c   1.000
_cell.angle_alpha   90.00
_cell.angle_beta   90.00
_cell.angle_gamma   90.00
#
_symmetry.space_group_name_H-M   'P 1'
#
loop_
_entity.id
_entity.type
_entity.pdbx_description
1 polymer ?
#
loop_
_entity_poly.entity_id
_entity_poly.type
_entity_poly.pdbx_seq_one_letter_code
_entity_poly.pdbx_strand_id
1 'polypeptide(L)'
;PDCGRCDLKYPRWLPILKPELQENVSLLRLIQKQDRYIHVPFHSFDYYIRVLQEAALSKDVKSIKTTLYRLAKDSKVVKALICAARNGKKVTVVIELLARFDEASNIDWSKKMQDAGIHVIFGVEGLKVHSKITHIGMKTGSDIACISTGNFHEGNARMYTDYMLMTASRSVVREVNSVFTFIEKPYSPVHFKELLVSPNEMKLRFIRLINDEIKNRQSGRPAYIRVKVNHI
;
A
#
# COMPACT_ATOMS: atom_id res chain seq x y z
N PRO A 1 -18.11 25.07 -5.12
CA PRO A 1 -19.55 25.29 -5.17
C PRO A 1 -20.12 24.71 -6.45
N ASP A 2 -21.24 23.99 -6.34
CA ASP A 2 -21.94 23.51 -7.51
C ASP A 2 -22.72 24.68 -8.13
N CYS A 3 -22.33 25.13 -9.33
CA CYS A 3 -22.98 26.23 -10.03
C CYS A 3 -24.24 25.82 -10.79
N GLY A 4 -24.70 24.58 -10.66
CA GLY A 4 -25.86 24.06 -11.37
C GLY A 4 -25.69 23.87 -12.89
N ARG A 5 -24.54 24.27 -13.45
CA ARG A 5 -24.22 24.21 -14.88
C ARG A 5 -23.48 22.91 -15.20
N CYS A 6 -24.19 21.89 -15.68
CA CYS A 6 -23.59 20.61 -16.05
C CYS A 6 -22.66 20.71 -17.27
N ASP A 7 -22.90 21.68 -18.14
CA ASP A 7 -22.09 21.99 -19.33
C ASP A 7 -20.68 22.51 -19.00
N LEU A 8 -20.47 23.03 -17.78
CA LEU A 8 -19.18 23.47 -17.28
C LEU A 8 -18.41 22.41 -16.48
N LYS A 9 -18.93 21.18 -16.43
CA LYS A 9 -18.29 20.06 -15.73
C LYS A 9 -17.76 19.05 -16.72
N TYR A 10 -16.58 18.52 -16.41
CA TYR A 10 -16.08 17.39 -17.15
C TYR A 10 -17.01 16.17 -16.99
N PRO A 11 -17.12 15.30 -18.01
CA PRO A 11 -17.85 14.04 -17.90
C PRO A 11 -17.32 13.24 -16.71
N ARG A 12 -18.25 12.62 -15.96
CA ARG A 12 -17.85 11.80 -14.80
C ARG A 12 -17.17 10.53 -15.32
N TRP A 13 -15.89 10.38 -15.02
CA TRP A 13 -15.15 9.18 -15.34
C TRP A 13 -15.59 8.03 -14.43
N LEU A 14 -15.95 6.91 -15.05
CA LEU A 14 -16.16 5.65 -14.36
C LEU A 14 -14.90 4.80 -14.54
N PRO A 15 -14.39 4.19 -13.45
CA PRO A 15 -13.24 3.30 -13.57
C PRO A 15 -13.53 2.12 -14.49
N ILE A 16 -12.52 1.73 -15.28
CA ILE A 16 -12.59 0.55 -16.15
C ILE A 16 -12.62 -0.69 -15.26
N LEU A 17 -13.60 -1.54 -15.49
CA LEU A 17 -13.70 -2.82 -14.80
C LEU A 17 -12.71 -3.81 -15.40
N LYS A 18 -12.02 -4.54 -14.54
CA LYS A 18 -11.15 -5.65 -14.94
C LYS A 18 -11.95 -6.94 -14.90
N PRO A 19 -12.18 -7.62 -16.04
CA PRO A 19 -13.00 -8.82 -16.09
C PRO A 19 -12.53 -9.92 -15.14
N GLU A 20 -11.21 -10.03 -14.94
CA GLU A 20 -10.61 -11.02 -14.04
C GLU A 20 -10.79 -10.71 -12.54
N LEU A 21 -11.25 -9.51 -12.19
CA LEU A 21 -11.46 -9.07 -10.81
C LEU A 21 -12.95 -8.84 -10.49
N GLN A 22 -13.83 -9.64 -11.09
CA GLN A 22 -15.29 -9.53 -10.88
C GLN A 22 -15.70 -9.82 -9.44
N GLU A 23 -16.92 -9.44 -9.07
CA GLU A 23 -17.40 -9.48 -7.67
C GLU A 23 -17.53 -10.91 -7.10
N ASN A 24 -17.78 -11.89 -7.95
CA ASN A 24 -17.99 -13.29 -7.56
C ASN A 24 -16.70 -14.11 -7.43
N VAL A 25 -15.53 -13.49 -7.57
CA VAL A 25 -14.23 -14.19 -7.52
C VAL A 25 -13.46 -13.79 -6.29
N SER A 26 -12.84 -14.77 -5.61
CA SER A 26 -11.92 -14.52 -4.49
C SER A 26 -10.66 -13.83 -4.98
N LEU A 27 -10.47 -12.58 -4.56
CA LEU A 27 -9.27 -11.79 -4.90
C LEU A 27 -8.02 -12.35 -4.22
N LEU A 28 -8.12 -12.85 -2.98
CA LEU A 28 -7.00 -13.47 -2.29
C LEU A 28 -6.48 -14.68 -3.08
N ARG A 29 -7.35 -15.56 -3.54
CA ARG A 29 -6.96 -16.72 -4.37
C ARG A 29 -6.40 -16.31 -5.73
N LEU A 30 -6.94 -15.26 -6.36
CA LEU A 30 -6.40 -14.76 -7.62
C LEU A 30 -4.98 -14.21 -7.47
N ILE A 31 -4.73 -13.44 -6.40
CA ILE A 31 -3.41 -12.87 -6.11
C ILE A 31 -2.41 -13.99 -5.79
N GLN A 32 -2.83 -15.05 -5.08
CA GLN A 32 -1.96 -16.20 -4.80
C GLN A 32 -1.55 -16.96 -6.06
N LYS A 33 -2.38 -16.93 -7.12
CA LYS A 33 -2.07 -17.59 -8.40
C LYS A 33 -1.19 -16.73 -9.30
N GLN A 34 -1.42 -15.41 -9.31
CA GLN A 34 -0.74 -14.48 -10.20
C GLN A 34 -0.84 -13.07 -9.64
N ASP A 35 0.23 -12.29 -9.81
CA ASP A 35 0.27 -10.88 -9.47
C ASP A 35 -0.89 -10.11 -10.13
N ARG A 36 -1.47 -9.18 -9.37
CA ARG A 36 -2.52 -8.27 -9.86
C ARG A 36 -2.04 -6.84 -9.75
N TYR A 37 -2.36 -6.10 -10.77
CA TYR A 37 -1.93 -4.72 -10.90
C TYR A 37 -3.13 -3.83 -11.20
N ILE A 38 -3.29 -2.76 -10.43
CA ILE A 38 -4.29 -1.74 -10.68
C ILE A 38 -3.64 -0.37 -10.86
N HIS A 39 -4.25 0.46 -11.68
CA HIS A 39 -3.82 1.80 -12.01
C HIS A 39 -5.00 2.76 -11.76
N VAL A 40 -4.98 3.44 -10.63
CA VAL A 40 -5.99 4.43 -10.28
C VAL A 40 -5.67 5.78 -10.93
N PRO A 41 -6.64 6.61 -11.26
CA PRO A 41 -8.09 6.45 -11.11
C PRO A 41 -8.76 5.61 -12.21
N PHE A 42 -8.00 5.13 -13.21
CA PHE A 42 -8.53 4.41 -14.38
C PHE A 42 -9.12 3.05 -14.01
N HIS A 43 -8.54 2.33 -13.04
CA HIS A 43 -9.13 1.17 -12.41
C HIS A 43 -9.72 1.56 -11.04
N SER A 44 -10.73 0.81 -10.57
CA SER A 44 -11.34 1.09 -9.28
C SER A 44 -10.41 0.77 -8.10
N PHE A 45 -10.33 1.67 -7.14
CA PHE A 45 -9.70 1.42 -5.85
C PHE A 45 -10.50 0.41 -4.99
N ASP A 46 -11.77 0.17 -5.34
CA ASP A 46 -12.61 -0.80 -4.63
C ASP A 46 -12.04 -2.22 -4.69
N TYR A 47 -11.19 -2.56 -5.66
CA TYR A 47 -10.47 -3.84 -5.66
C TYR A 47 -9.61 -4.02 -4.40
N TYR A 48 -8.88 -2.98 -3.98
CA TYR A 48 -8.12 -3.05 -2.74
C TYR A 48 -9.02 -3.14 -1.51
N ILE A 49 -10.12 -2.37 -1.48
CA ILE A 49 -11.09 -2.44 -0.39
C ILE A 49 -11.66 -3.86 -0.28
N ARG A 50 -12.02 -4.49 -1.41
CA ARG A 50 -12.49 -5.88 -1.44
C ARG A 50 -11.45 -6.89 -0.95
N VAL A 51 -10.17 -6.69 -1.29
CA VAL A 51 -9.09 -7.53 -0.74
C VAL A 51 -9.08 -7.47 0.79
N LEU A 52 -9.20 -6.28 1.39
CA LEU A 52 -9.26 -6.13 2.84
C LEU A 52 -10.55 -6.71 3.45
N GLN A 53 -11.70 -6.52 2.79
CA GLN A 53 -12.97 -7.08 3.24
C GLN A 53 -12.96 -8.61 3.19
N GLU A 54 -12.44 -9.19 2.11
CA GLU A 54 -12.28 -10.62 1.99
C GLU A 54 -11.28 -11.16 3.05
N ALA A 55 -10.16 -10.47 3.25
CA ALA A 55 -9.21 -10.81 4.31
C ALA A 55 -9.84 -10.74 5.71
N ALA A 56 -10.72 -9.77 5.95
CA ALA A 56 -11.43 -9.65 7.23
C ALA A 56 -12.35 -10.83 7.52
N LEU A 57 -12.99 -11.39 6.49
CA LEU A 57 -13.96 -12.49 6.62
C LEU A 57 -13.33 -13.88 6.48
N SER A 58 -12.23 -14.01 5.74
CA SER A 58 -11.58 -15.29 5.47
C SER A 58 -11.07 -15.97 6.74
N LYS A 59 -11.41 -17.25 6.92
CA LYS A 59 -10.88 -18.10 8.01
C LYS A 59 -9.39 -18.39 7.86
N ASP A 60 -8.86 -18.30 6.64
CA ASP A 60 -7.46 -18.59 6.31
C ASP A 60 -6.51 -17.43 6.59
N VAL A 61 -7.04 -16.21 6.80
CA VAL A 61 -6.25 -15.05 7.18
C VAL A 61 -6.05 -15.05 8.70
N LYS A 62 -4.79 -14.88 9.13
CA LYS A 62 -4.40 -14.75 10.55
C LYS A 62 -4.10 -13.32 10.97
N SER A 63 -3.56 -12.51 10.05
CA SER A 63 -3.11 -11.15 10.39
C SER A 63 -3.17 -10.21 9.19
N ILE A 64 -3.31 -8.91 9.48
CA ILE A 64 -3.20 -7.82 8.51
C ILE A 64 -2.31 -6.75 9.11
N LYS A 65 -1.27 -6.33 8.39
CA LYS A 65 -0.45 -5.16 8.73
C LYS A 65 -0.55 -4.17 7.58
N THR A 66 -0.73 -2.89 7.87
CA THR A 66 -0.81 -1.85 6.83
C THR A 66 -0.25 -0.52 7.32
N THR A 67 0.25 0.28 6.39
CA THR A 67 0.62 1.68 6.63
C THR A 67 -0.49 2.60 6.13
N LEU A 68 -0.86 3.60 6.91
CA LEU A 68 -1.89 4.58 6.57
C LEU A 68 -1.31 5.99 6.80
N TYR A 69 -1.33 6.81 5.77
CA TYR A 69 -0.82 8.18 5.84
C TYR A 69 -1.95 9.21 5.98
N ARG A 70 -2.99 9.08 5.18
CA ARG A 70 -4.19 9.90 5.18
C ARG A 70 -5.42 9.01 5.21
N LEU A 71 -6.40 9.40 6.01
CA LEU A 71 -7.64 8.64 6.16
C LEU A 71 -8.83 9.48 5.70
N ALA A 72 -9.68 8.90 4.87
CA ALA A 72 -10.94 9.52 4.48
C ALA A 72 -11.87 9.63 5.71
N LYS A 73 -12.68 10.69 5.77
CA LYS A 73 -13.65 10.92 6.86
C LYS A 73 -14.56 9.70 7.09
N ASP A 74 -14.94 9.00 6.01
CA ASP A 74 -15.71 7.76 6.03
C ASP A 74 -14.94 6.63 5.33
N SER A 75 -13.78 6.26 5.89
CA SER A 75 -12.85 5.31 5.28
C SER A 75 -13.37 3.88 5.29
N LYS A 76 -13.63 3.32 4.11
CA LYS A 76 -13.94 1.89 3.93
C LYS A 76 -12.74 1.00 4.27
N VAL A 77 -11.51 1.50 4.04
CA VAL A 77 -10.27 0.81 4.40
C VAL A 77 -10.24 0.58 5.92
N VAL A 78 -10.44 1.64 6.72
CA VAL A 78 -10.44 1.50 8.19
C VAL A 78 -11.59 0.62 8.69
N LYS A 79 -12.79 0.76 8.09
CA LYS A 79 -13.93 -0.11 8.43
C LYS A 79 -13.62 -1.59 8.19
N ALA A 80 -12.94 -1.92 7.08
CA ALA A 80 -12.52 -3.30 6.80
C ALA A 80 -11.49 -3.81 7.82
N LEU A 81 -10.53 -2.97 8.25
CA LEU A 81 -9.55 -3.32 9.28
C LEU A 81 -10.20 -3.55 10.66
N ILE A 82 -11.15 -2.70 11.04
CA ILE A 82 -11.93 -2.89 12.27
C ILE A 82 -12.74 -4.19 12.20
N CYS A 83 -13.37 -4.47 11.07
CA CYS A 83 -14.07 -5.74 10.84
C CYS A 83 -13.12 -6.94 11.00
N ALA A 84 -11.90 -6.85 10.45
CA ALA A 84 -10.89 -7.89 10.58
C ALA A 84 -10.51 -8.14 12.05
N ALA A 85 -10.26 -7.08 12.83
CA ALA A 85 -9.92 -7.19 14.24
C ALA A 85 -11.07 -7.85 15.05
N ARG A 86 -12.31 -7.41 14.84
CA ARG A 86 -13.51 -8.00 15.46
C ARG A 86 -13.73 -9.46 15.08
N ASN A 87 -13.27 -9.89 13.90
CA ASN A 87 -13.26 -11.29 13.45
C ASN A 87 -12.01 -12.05 13.93
N GLY A 88 -11.31 -11.56 14.96
CA GLY A 88 -10.20 -12.25 15.60
C GLY A 88 -8.88 -12.24 14.81
N LYS A 89 -8.73 -11.38 13.80
CA LYS A 89 -7.45 -11.23 13.09
C LYS A 89 -6.51 -10.34 13.91
N LYS A 90 -5.21 -10.64 13.91
CA LYS A 90 -4.20 -9.73 14.45
C LYS A 90 -4.01 -8.59 13.45
N VAL A 91 -4.47 -7.40 13.79
CA VAL A 91 -4.35 -6.22 12.92
C VAL A 91 -3.35 -5.24 13.52
N THR A 92 -2.37 -4.82 12.70
CA THR A 92 -1.40 -3.77 13.02
C THR A 92 -1.49 -2.66 11.99
N VAL A 93 -1.64 -1.43 12.44
CA VAL A 93 -1.72 -0.25 11.57
C VAL A 93 -0.65 0.74 11.97
N VAL A 94 0.18 1.13 11.02
CA VAL A 94 1.14 2.23 11.20
C VAL A 94 0.53 3.50 10.64
N ILE A 95 0.37 4.53 11.49
CA ILE A 95 -0.22 5.82 11.11
C ILE A 95 0.82 6.92 11.20
N GLU A 96 0.86 7.79 10.19
CA GLU A 96 1.56 9.06 10.25
C GLU A 96 0.63 10.15 10.79
N LEU A 97 0.81 10.56 12.04
CA LEU A 97 -0.06 11.57 12.69
C LEU A 97 0.10 12.97 12.09
N LEU A 98 1.32 13.31 11.62
CA LEU A 98 1.63 14.64 11.10
C LEU A 98 1.27 14.80 9.60
N ALA A 99 0.24 14.10 9.13
CA ALA A 99 -0.28 14.28 7.78
C ALA A 99 -1.03 15.60 7.69
N ARG A 100 -0.43 16.61 7.07
CA ARG A 100 -1.02 17.94 6.92
C ARG A 100 -2.48 17.86 6.43
N PHE A 101 -3.37 18.61 7.08
CA PHE A 101 -4.81 18.76 6.81
C PHE A 101 -5.71 17.57 7.20
N ASP A 102 -5.16 16.46 7.66
CA ASP A 102 -5.93 15.26 8.02
C ASP A 102 -5.71 14.81 9.48
N GLU A 103 -5.06 15.64 10.31
CA GLU A 103 -4.66 15.30 11.69
C GLU A 103 -5.86 14.89 12.55
N ALA A 104 -6.93 15.68 12.51
CA ALA A 104 -8.13 15.40 13.31
C ALA A 104 -8.80 14.07 12.93
N SER A 105 -8.86 13.80 11.62
CA SER A 105 -9.40 12.54 11.10
C SER A 105 -8.54 11.34 11.49
N ASN A 106 -7.21 11.50 11.40
CA ASN A 106 -6.27 10.44 11.78
C ASN A 106 -6.34 10.14 13.30
N ILE A 107 -6.50 11.15 14.15
CA ILE A 107 -6.65 10.97 15.59
C ILE A 107 -7.96 10.24 15.91
N ASP A 108 -9.08 10.67 15.35
CA ASP A 108 -10.40 10.03 15.59
C ASP A 108 -10.40 8.56 15.14
N TRP A 109 -9.87 8.27 13.95
CA TRP A 109 -9.76 6.90 13.46
C TRP A 109 -8.77 6.06 14.26
N SER A 110 -7.65 6.62 14.72
CA SER A 110 -6.69 5.86 15.54
C SER A 110 -7.32 5.41 16.86
N LYS A 111 -8.12 6.26 17.50
CA LYS A 111 -8.86 5.89 18.71
C LYS A 111 -9.86 4.76 18.42
N LYS A 112 -10.68 4.90 17.38
CA LYS A 112 -11.66 3.86 16.99
C LYS A 112 -10.98 2.52 16.65
N MET A 113 -9.80 2.54 16.05
CA MET A 113 -9.02 1.34 15.76
C MET A 113 -8.48 0.69 17.03
N GLN A 114 -7.93 1.48 17.96
CA GLN A 114 -7.47 0.99 19.28
C GLN A 114 -8.61 0.39 20.08
N ASP A 115 -9.79 1.04 20.12
CA ASP A 115 -11.00 0.52 20.78
C ASP A 115 -11.48 -0.81 20.16
N ALA A 116 -11.19 -1.05 18.89
CA ALA A 116 -11.48 -2.32 18.22
C ALA A 116 -10.38 -3.40 18.40
N GLY A 117 -9.35 -3.14 19.20
CA GLY A 117 -8.26 -4.07 19.46
C GLY A 117 -7.16 -4.09 18.40
N ILE A 118 -7.10 -3.08 17.53
CA ILE A 118 -6.03 -2.94 16.54
C ILE A 118 -4.78 -2.37 17.22
N HIS A 119 -3.63 -2.98 16.94
CA HIS A 119 -2.34 -2.43 17.36
C HIS A 119 -1.97 -1.25 16.45
N VAL A 120 -2.06 -0.03 16.99
CA VAL A 120 -1.74 1.20 16.25
C VAL A 120 -0.34 1.69 16.64
N ILE A 121 0.51 1.90 15.64
CA ILE A 121 1.87 2.41 15.78
C ILE A 121 1.90 3.82 15.17
N PHE A 122 2.39 4.80 15.92
CA PHE A 122 2.47 6.19 15.50
C PHE A 122 3.88 6.52 14.99
N GLY A 123 4.09 6.26 13.70
CA GLY A 123 5.35 6.57 13.03
C GLY A 123 6.57 5.81 13.57
N VAL A 124 7.74 6.31 13.23
CA VAL A 124 9.05 5.90 13.75
C VAL A 124 9.80 7.16 14.14
N GLU A 125 10.37 7.20 15.34
CA GLU A 125 11.11 8.36 15.82
C GLU A 125 12.25 8.73 14.87
N GLY A 126 12.32 10.00 14.47
CA GLY A 126 13.31 10.53 13.54
C GLY A 126 13.12 10.15 12.07
N LEU A 127 12.11 9.34 11.73
CA LEU A 127 11.81 8.91 10.36
C LEU A 127 10.35 9.17 10.01
N LYS A 128 10.10 9.50 8.75
CA LYS A 128 8.76 9.64 8.21
C LYS A 128 8.33 8.34 7.54
N VAL A 129 7.23 7.75 8.01
CA VAL A 129 6.67 6.56 7.37
C VAL A 129 5.83 6.98 6.16
N HIS A 130 6.41 6.92 4.98
CA HIS A 130 5.77 7.31 3.72
C HIS A 130 5.48 6.11 2.78
N SER A 131 5.85 4.91 3.16
CA SER A 131 5.51 3.69 2.41
C SER A 131 3.99 3.43 2.40
N LYS A 132 3.49 2.87 1.31
CA LYS A 132 2.10 2.45 1.16
C LYS A 132 2.10 0.95 0.91
N ILE A 133 2.10 0.20 1.99
CA ILE A 133 2.24 -1.26 1.98
C ILE A 133 1.20 -1.91 2.88
N THR A 134 0.74 -3.08 2.46
CA THR A 134 -0.10 -3.96 3.26
C THR A 134 0.45 -5.37 3.19
N HIS A 135 0.50 -6.06 4.32
CA HIS A 135 0.83 -7.47 4.43
C HIS A 135 -0.36 -8.22 5.00
N ILE A 136 -0.80 -9.28 4.31
CA ILE A 136 -1.87 -10.17 4.75
C ILE A 136 -1.24 -11.52 5.04
N GLY A 137 -1.17 -11.88 6.31
CA GLY A 137 -0.62 -13.15 6.76
C GLY A 137 -1.66 -14.26 6.70
N MET A 138 -1.33 -15.34 6.01
CA MET A 138 -2.19 -16.51 5.83
C MET A 138 -1.85 -17.61 6.84
N LYS A 139 -2.84 -18.43 7.24
CA LYS A 139 -2.61 -19.64 8.03
C LYS A 139 -2.06 -20.75 7.15
N THR A 140 -2.55 -20.82 5.93
CA THR A 140 -2.17 -21.79 4.91
C THR A 140 -1.92 -21.07 3.59
N GLY A 141 -1.01 -21.59 2.77
CA GLY A 141 -0.65 -20.98 1.50
C GLY A 141 0.32 -19.79 1.64
N SER A 142 0.42 -19.00 0.59
CA SER A 142 1.32 -17.85 0.53
C SER A 142 0.65 -16.61 1.11
N ASP A 143 1.38 -15.89 1.94
CA ASP A 143 1.01 -14.55 2.38
C ASP A 143 0.91 -13.60 1.16
N ILE A 144 0.22 -12.49 1.33
CA ILE A 144 -0.03 -11.52 0.26
C ILE A 144 0.51 -10.15 0.67
N ALA A 145 1.09 -9.43 -0.29
CA ALA A 145 1.46 -8.03 -0.14
C ALA A 145 0.73 -7.16 -1.15
N CYS A 146 0.33 -5.95 -0.70
CA CYS A 146 -0.09 -4.87 -1.58
C CYS A 146 0.92 -3.73 -1.42
N ILE A 147 1.44 -3.22 -2.54
CA ILE A 147 2.42 -2.13 -2.59
C ILE A 147 1.88 -1.07 -3.52
N SER A 148 1.76 0.17 -3.05
CA SER A 148 1.18 1.27 -3.82
C SER A 148 2.10 2.47 -3.87
N THR A 149 2.05 3.23 -4.96
CA THR A 149 2.67 4.56 -5.06
C THR A 149 1.81 5.62 -4.36
N GLY A 150 0.48 5.43 -4.35
CA GLY A 150 -0.50 6.32 -3.75
C GLY A 150 -1.00 5.86 -2.38
N ASN A 151 -1.49 6.83 -1.59
CA ASN A 151 -2.08 6.55 -0.28
C ASN A 151 -3.29 5.62 -0.39
N PHE A 152 -3.49 4.78 0.63
CA PHE A 152 -4.69 3.95 0.76
C PHE A 152 -5.90 4.79 1.21
N HIS A 153 -6.31 5.70 0.34
CA HIS A 153 -7.34 6.69 0.60
C HIS A 153 -8.27 6.82 -0.61
N GLU A 154 -9.54 6.59 -0.40
CA GLU A 154 -10.57 6.50 -1.45
C GLU A 154 -10.68 7.78 -2.30
N GLY A 155 -10.58 8.95 -1.66
CA GLY A 155 -10.62 10.25 -2.35
C GLY A 155 -9.39 10.49 -3.20
N ASN A 156 -8.19 10.21 -2.65
CA ASN A 156 -6.93 10.38 -3.38
C ASN A 156 -6.87 9.46 -4.61
N ALA A 157 -7.35 8.24 -4.49
CA ALA A 157 -7.39 7.27 -5.58
C ALA A 157 -8.30 7.67 -6.76
N ARG A 158 -9.17 8.65 -6.56
CA ARG A 158 -10.01 9.23 -7.63
C ARG A 158 -9.40 10.45 -8.31
N MET A 159 -8.35 11.03 -7.71
CA MET A 159 -7.75 12.30 -8.14
C MET A 159 -6.32 12.14 -8.65
N TYR A 160 -5.58 11.24 -8.06
CA TYR A 160 -4.16 11.02 -8.39
C TYR A 160 -3.97 9.76 -9.22
N THR A 161 -2.97 9.82 -10.10
CA THR A 161 -2.57 8.68 -10.92
C THR A 161 -1.53 7.87 -10.16
N ASP A 162 -1.96 6.73 -9.64
CA ASP A 162 -1.12 5.84 -8.83
C ASP A 162 -1.24 4.39 -9.28
N TYR A 163 -0.24 3.61 -8.90
CA TYR A 163 -0.16 2.19 -9.20
C TYR A 163 -0.19 1.36 -7.92
N MET A 164 -0.82 0.20 -7.98
CA MET A 164 -0.80 -0.77 -6.90
C MET A 164 -0.52 -2.17 -7.44
N LEU A 165 0.52 -2.79 -6.92
CA LEU A 165 0.84 -4.20 -7.10
C LEU A 165 0.25 -5.00 -5.93
N MET A 166 -0.44 -6.09 -6.23
CA MET A 166 -0.89 -7.10 -5.27
C MET A 166 -0.24 -8.42 -5.65
N THR A 167 0.58 -8.99 -4.77
CA THR A 167 1.45 -10.11 -5.07
C THR A 167 1.50 -11.13 -3.93
N ALA A 168 1.73 -12.39 -4.28
CA ALA A 168 2.09 -13.47 -3.36
C ALA A 168 3.52 -13.98 -3.57
N SER A 169 4.37 -13.21 -4.28
CA SER A 169 5.79 -13.52 -4.42
C SER A 169 6.45 -13.61 -3.05
N ARG A 170 6.98 -14.79 -2.70
CA ARG A 170 7.53 -15.07 -1.37
C ARG A 170 8.66 -14.10 -0.96
N SER A 171 9.53 -13.71 -1.91
CA SER A 171 10.62 -12.79 -1.65
C SER A 171 10.08 -11.39 -1.30
N VAL A 172 9.18 -10.85 -2.13
CA VAL A 172 8.57 -9.53 -1.94
C VAL A 172 7.74 -9.49 -0.66
N VAL A 173 6.88 -10.47 -0.43
CA VAL A 173 6.01 -10.54 0.75
C VAL A 173 6.82 -10.60 2.04
N ARG A 174 7.88 -11.41 2.07
CA ARG A 174 8.79 -11.48 3.21
C ARG A 174 9.43 -10.12 3.50
N GLU A 175 9.89 -9.42 2.48
CA GLU A 175 10.51 -8.11 2.66
C GLU A 175 9.51 -7.03 3.06
N VAL A 176 8.28 -7.05 2.53
CA VAL A 176 7.19 -6.18 3.02
C VAL A 176 6.95 -6.42 4.52
N ASN A 177 6.90 -7.67 4.97
CA ASN A 177 6.78 -7.95 6.41
C ASN A 177 8.01 -7.49 7.20
N SER A 178 9.21 -7.55 6.62
CA SER A 178 10.44 -7.05 7.23
C SER A 178 10.43 -5.52 7.40
N VAL A 179 9.76 -4.77 6.50
CA VAL A 179 9.55 -3.33 6.69
C VAL A 179 8.72 -3.07 7.96
N PHE A 180 7.66 -3.85 8.22
CA PHE A 180 6.90 -3.72 9.47
C PHE A 180 7.74 -4.09 10.69
N THR A 181 8.60 -5.11 10.59
CA THR A 181 9.54 -5.44 11.67
C THR A 181 10.51 -4.30 11.96
N PHE A 182 11.03 -3.64 10.91
CA PHE A 182 11.88 -2.46 11.04
C PHE A 182 11.12 -1.29 11.69
N ILE A 183 9.87 -1.06 11.33
CA ILE A 183 9.05 -0.01 11.96
C ILE A 183 8.81 -0.30 13.45
N GLU A 184 8.53 -1.56 13.80
CA GLU A 184 8.33 -1.99 15.19
C GLU A 184 9.64 -1.98 16.00
N LYS A 185 10.77 -2.24 15.35
CA LYS A 185 12.10 -2.37 15.94
C LYS A 185 13.18 -1.73 15.06
N PRO A 186 13.31 -0.39 15.06
CA PRO A 186 14.20 0.33 14.13
C PRO A 186 15.69 -0.02 14.23
N TYR A 187 16.10 -0.59 15.35
CA TYR A 187 17.50 -1.00 15.57
C TYR A 187 17.82 -2.42 15.10
N SER A 188 16.80 -3.17 14.64
CA SER A 188 17.03 -4.52 14.12
C SER A 188 17.69 -4.46 12.74
N PRO A 189 18.77 -5.21 12.48
CA PRO A 189 19.36 -5.28 11.16
C PRO A 189 18.38 -5.96 10.20
N VAL A 190 17.95 -5.24 9.18
CA VAL A 190 17.08 -5.74 8.13
C VAL A 190 17.73 -5.50 6.78
N HIS A 191 17.84 -6.54 5.97
CA HIS A 191 18.36 -6.47 4.60
C HIS A 191 17.26 -6.68 3.59
N PHE A 192 17.27 -5.86 2.54
CA PHE A 192 16.30 -5.91 1.45
C PHE A 192 17.02 -6.24 0.14
N LYS A 193 16.53 -7.23 -0.57
CA LYS A 193 17.04 -7.66 -1.86
C LYS A 193 16.15 -7.17 -3.01
N GLU A 194 14.85 -7.32 -2.86
CA GLU A 194 13.84 -6.93 -3.84
C GLU A 194 13.42 -5.47 -3.68
N LEU A 195 13.17 -5.05 -2.44
CA LEU A 195 12.72 -3.69 -2.15
C LEU A 195 13.90 -2.71 -2.01
N LEU A 196 13.68 -1.48 -2.43
CA LEU A 196 14.58 -0.35 -2.18
C LEU A 196 14.00 0.49 -1.02
N VAL A 197 14.51 0.24 0.19
CA VAL A 197 13.99 0.89 1.39
C VAL A 197 14.91 2.01 1.85
N SER A 198 14.35 3.21 2.01
CA SER A 198 15.03 4.36 2.62
C SER A 198 14.78 4.38 4.14
N PRO A 199 15.78 4.76 4.96
CA PRO A 199 17.13 5.26 4.61
C PRO A 199 18.16 4.14 4.38
N ASN A 200 17.80 2.87 4.52
CA ASN A 200 18.74 1.75 4.59
C ASN A 200 19.67 1.66 3.35
N GLU A 201 19.23 0.97 2.30
CA GLU A 201 20.10 0.63 1.17
C GLU A 201 19.75 1.37 -0.14
N MET A 202 18.66 2.12 -0.17
CA MET A 202 18.13 2.74 -1.40
C MET A 202 19.20 3.58 -2.11
N LYS A 203 19.85 4.52 -1.40
CA LYS A 203 20.88 5.40 -1.98
C LYS A 203 22.04 4.62 -2.56
N LEU A 204 22.55 3.65 -1.83
CA LEU A 204 23.72 2.85 -2.26
C LEU A 204 23.38 1.99 -3.49
N ARG A 205 22.16 1.44 -3.55
CA ARG A 205 21.74 0.65 -4.70
C ARG A 205 21.53 1.50 -5.95
N PHE A 206 20.97 2.71 -5.84
CA PHE A 206 20.89 3.64 -6.97
C PHE A 206 22.28 4.02 -7.49
N ILE A 207 23.22 4.32 -6.60
CA ILE A 207 24.61 4.63 -6.99
C ILE A 207 25.24 3.44 -7.71
N ARG A 208 25.03 2.21 -7.26
CA ARG A 208 25.54 0.99 -7.95
C ARG A 208 24.94 0.86 -9.35
N LEU A 209 23.62 0.99 -9.49
CA LEU A 209 22.95 0.91 -10.80
C LEU A 209 23.47 1.97 -11.77
N ILE A 210 23.68 3.20 -11.31
CA ILE A 210 24.27 4.28 -12.13
C ILE A 210 25.68 3.92 -12.55
N ASN A 211 26.52 3.44 -11.63
CA ASN A 211 27.90 3.03 -11.93
C ASN A 211 27.96 1.86 -12.92
N ASP A 212 27.01 0.94 -12.87
CA ASP A 212 26.95 -0.18 -13.80
C ASP A 212 26.58 0.31 -15.22
N GLU A 213 25.70 1.31 -15.37
CA GLU A 213 25.43 1.94 -16.66
C GLU A 213 26.65 2.74 -17.19
N ILE A 214 27.42 3.39 -16.30
CA ILE A 214 28.68 4.06 -16.69
C ILE A 214 29.67 3.02 -17.25
N LYS A 215 29.86 1.89 -16.56
CA LYS A 215 30.74 0.79 -17.03
C LYS A 215 30.26 0.20 -18.36
N ASN A 216 28.93 0.02 -18.53
CA ASN A 216 28.34 -0.42 -19.79
C ASN A 216 28.76 0.51 -20.92
N ARG A 217 28.62 1.84 -20.72
CA ARG A 217 29.02 2.83 -21.73
C ARG A 217 30.49 2.79 -22.04
N GLN A 218 31.34 2.71 -21.02
CA GLN A 218 32.80 2.61 -21.18
C GLN A 218 33.23 1.34 -21.94
N SER A 219 32.47 0.27 -21.83
CA SER A 219 32.69 -1.01 -22.55
C SER A 219 32.07 -1.06 -23.94
N GLY A 220 31.53 0.06 -24.45
CA GLY A 220 30.86 0.10 -25.75
C GLY A 220 29.49 -0.56 -25.81
N ARG A 221 28.93 -0.98 -24.67
CA ARG A 221 27.60 -1.56 -24.56
C ARG A 221 26.51 -0.46 -24.52
N PRO A 222 25.28 -0.76 -24.95
CA PRO A 222 24.15 0.15 -24.73
C PRO A 222 24.01 0.50 -23.26
N ALA A 223 23.87 1.78 -22.96
CA ALA A 223 23.71 2.28 -21.59
C ALA A 223 22.71 3.44 -21.57
N TYR A 224 21.79 3.43 -20.61
CA TYR A 224 20.84 4.52 -20.44
C TYR A 224 20.27 4.56 -19.03
N ILE A 225 19.85 5.76 -18.60
CA ILE A 225 19.12 5.97 -17.34
C ILE A 225 17.82 6.70 -17.69
N ARG A 226 16.68 6.13 -17.31
CA ARG A 226 15.38 6.76 -17.47
C ARG A 226 14.75 6.93 -16.10
N VAL A 227 14.36 8.16 -15.76
CA VAL A 227 13.77 8.49 -14.46
C VAL A 227 12.47 9.26 -14.70
N LYS A 228 11.41 8.83 -14.03
CA LYS A 228 10.16 9.58 -13.95
C LYS A 228 9.92 9.95 -12.50
N VAL A 229 9.92 11.24 -12.21
CA VAL A 229 9.68 11.80 -10.86
C VAL A 229 8.64 12.91 -10.93
N ASN A 230 7.90 13.10 -9.87
CA ASN A 230 6.95 14.21 -9.79
C ASN A 230 7.62 15.49 -9.29
N HIS A 231 8.66 15.32 -8.46
CA HIS A 231 9.32 16.41 -7.75
C HIS A 231 10.74 15.98 -7.40
N ILE A 232 11.69 16.89 -7.56
CA ILE A 232 13.09 16.73 -7.13
C ILE A 232 13.38 17.79 -6.07
#